data_1efe53caa1eb5cc91cc01b2d7983d045
#
_entry.id   1efe53caa1eb5cc91cc01b2d7983d045
#
_cell.length_a   1.000
_cell.length_b   1.000
_cell.length_c   1.000
_cell.angle_alpha   90.00
_cell.angle_beta   90.00
_cell.angle_gamma   90.00
#
_symmetry.space_group_name_H-M   'P 1'
#
loop_
_entity.id
_entity.type
_entity.pdbx_description
1 polymer ?
#
loop_
_entity_poly.entity_id
_entity_poly.type
_entity_poly.pdbx_seq_one_letter_code
_entity_poly.pdbx_strand_id
1 'polypeptide(L)'
;QQGAETKNSTVSNSCFQLAAYSTLTQVVDSIVPGQAYRLTVKAKKTSTYNAYVRAVINGDTEIDLFNTSDSFEWTEYTALLPDVQDSVITIKIYSRDASLFVSDIMLTEGASLHKWTPAPNEIYTAEVKIDRRGIEVSNADSAQRTVINNTEFSGYYNEEKIFSLNK
;
A
#
# COMPACT_ATOMS: atom_id res chain seq x y z
N GLN A 1 9.95 9.94 6.79
CA GLN A 1 10.00 9.26 5.48
C GLN A 1 11.27 9.68 4.75
N GLN A 2 12.12 8.71 4.41
CA GLN A 2 13.33 8.92 3.61
C GLN A 2 13.14 8.22 2.27
N GLY A 3 12.68 8.95 1.28
CA GLY A 3 12.44 8.48 -0.08
C GLY A 3 11.54 9.43 -0.85
N ALA A 4 11.53 9.31 -2.14
CA ALA A 4 10.63 10.05 -3.03
C ALA A 4 9.53 9.12 -3.55
N GLU A 5 8.29 9.57 -3.49
CA GLU A 5 7.20 8.86 -4.13
C GLU A 5 7.32 8.99 -5.65
N THR A 6 7.19 7.90 -6.37
CA THR A 6 7.19 7.86 -7.83
C THR A 6 5.99 7.07 -8.35
N LYS A 7 5.51 7.41 -9.55
CA LYS A 7 4.35 6.75 -10.18
C LYS A 7 4.76 5.58 -11.07
N ASN A 8 5.39 4.56 -10.48
CA ASN A 8 5.92 3.42 -11.23
C ASN A 8 5.46 2.05 -10.69
N SER A 9 4.52 2.02 -9.74
CA SER A 9 3.95 0.76 -9.27
C SER A 9 2.99 0.16 -10.31
N THR A 10 2.95 -1.15 -10.38
CA THR A 10 2.03 -1.89 -11.26
C THR A 10 0.66 -2.12 -10.63
N VAL A 11 0.50 -1.88 -9.33
CA VAL A 11 -0.77 -2.09 -8.60
C VAL A 11 -1.34 -0.76 -8.11
N SER A 12 -0.58 0.02 -7.34
CA SER A 12 -1.05 1.29 -6.76
C SER A 12 -0.73 2.52 -7.62
N ASN A 13 -0.10 2.36 -8.78
CA ASN A 13 0.44 3.45 -9.61
C ASN A 13 1.42 4.39 -8.90
N SER A 14 1.85 4.05 -7.69
CA SER A 14 2.84 4.79 -6.92
C SER A 14 3.79 3.85 -6.19
N CYS A 15 4.99 4.31 -5.97
CA CYS A 15 5.98 3.57 -5.18
C CYS A 15 6.92 4.54 -4.46
N PHE A 16 7.58 4.04 -3.42
CA PHE A 16 8.67 4.76 -2.78
C PHE A 16 10.00 4.30 -3.35
N GLN A 17 10.84 5.26 -3.73
CA GLN A 17 12.24 5.03 -3.99
C GLN A 17 13.04 5.38 -2.73
N LEU A 18 13.81 4.45 -2.19
CA LEU A 18 14.66 4.72 -1.05
C LEU A 18 15.89 5.51 -1.47
N ALA A 19 16.25 6.50 -0.65
CA ALA A 19 17.52 7.20 -0.79
C ALA A 19 18.70 6.26 -0.46
N ALA A 20 19.90 6.58 -0.96
CA ALA A 20 21.11 5.81 -0.67
C ALA A 20 21.42 5.80 0.83
N TYR A 21 21.89 4.66 1.34
CA TYR A 21 22.23 4.41 2.74
C TYR A 21 21.11 4.75 3.73
N SER A 22 19.86 4.57 3.31
CA SER A 22 18.72 4.89 4.15
C SER A 22 17.92 3.66 4.56
N THR A 23 17.30 3.77 5.74
CA THR A 23 16.37 2.79 6.26
C THR A 23 15.02 3.46 6.47
N LEU A 24 13.98 2.92 5.86
CA LEU A 24 12.60 3.23 6.21
C LEU A 24 12.16 2.25 7.29
N THR A 25 11.61 2.78 8.37
CA THR A 25 11.09 1.97 9.48
C THR A 25 9.64 2.32 9.72
N GLN A 26 8.80 1.29 9.77
CA GLN A 26 7.40 1.39 10.14
C GLN A 26 7.13 0.50 11.35
N VAL A 27 6.62 1.08 12.42
CA VAL A 27 6.14 0.34 13.59
C VAL A 27 4.63 0.16 13.47
N VAL A 28 4.17 -1.07 13.60
CA VAL A 28 2.75 -1.43 13.65
C VAL A 28 2.46 -1.90 15.08
N ASP A 29 1.60 -1.17 15.77
CA ASP A 29 1.31 -1.32 17.22
C ASP A 29 -0.04 -1.97 17.53
N SER A 30 -0.81 -2.33 16.50
CA SER A 30 -2.13 -2.97 16.66
C SER A 30 -2.06 -4.49 16.48
N ILE A 31 -1.01 -5.11 17.02
CA ILE A 31 -0.75 -6.55 16.89
C ILE A 31 -1.37 -7.31 18.02
N VAL A 32 -2.05 -8.41 17.71
CA VAL A 32 -2.61 -9.34 18.69
C VAL A 32 -1.58 -10.41 19.01
N PRO A 33 -1.03 -10.48 20.24
CA PRO A 33 -0.06 -11.50 20.63
C PRO A 33 -0.61 -12.93 20.49
N GLY A 34 0.25 -13.86 20.13
CA GLY A 34 -0.11 -15.26 19.91
C GLY A 34 -0.71 -15.55 18.53
N GLN A 35 -0.79 -14.57 17.66
CA GLN A 35 -1.26 -14.75 16.29
C GLN A 35 -0.10 -14.80 15.28
N ALA A 36 -0.34 -15.47 14.16
CA ALA A 36 0.54 -15.39 13.00
C ALA A 36 0.14 -14.19 12.13
N TYR A 37 1.12 -13.60 11.48
CA TYR A 37 0.93 -12.50 10.52
C TYR A 37 1.63 -12.83 9.20
N ARG A 38 1.16 -12.22 8.13
CA ARG A 38 1.80 -12.30 6.83
C ARG A 38 2.13 -10.90 6.33
N LEU A 39 3.41 -10.69 6.03
CA LEU A 39 3.89 -9.46 5.42
C LEU A 39 4.12 -9.71 3.93
N THR A 40 3.57 -8.83 3.10
CA THR A 40 3.74 -8.83 1.64
C THR A 40 4.26 -7.47 1.21
N VAL A 41 5.16 -7.44 0.24
CA VAL A 41 5.66 -6.22 -0.39
C VAL A 41 5.92 -6.47 -1.86
N LYS A 42 5.65 -5.48 -2.70
CA LYS A 42 6.09 -5.48 -4.08
C LYS A 42 7.32 -4.60 -4.22
N ALA A 43 8.38 -5.12 -4.80
CA ALA A 43 9.64 -4.41 -4.91
C ALA A 43 10.28 -4.59 -6.28
N LYS A 44 11.11 -3.60 -6.66
CA LYS A 44 12.02 -3.61 -7.79
C LYS A 44 13.36 -3.05 -7.37
N LYS A 45 14.43 -3.63 -7.87
CA LYS A 45 15.80 -3.21 -7.58
C LYS A 45 16.64 -3.17 -8.86
N THR A 46 17.25 -2.03 -9.13
CA THR A 46 17.93 -1.78 -10.41
C THR A 46 19.45 -1.86 -10.34
N SER A 47 20.02 -2.12 -9.17
CA SER A 47 21.47 -2.24 -8.98
C SER A 47 21.87 -3.54 -8.29
N THR A 48 23.19 -3.74 -8.17
CA THR A 48 23.78 -4.90 -7.50
C THR A 48 24.33 -4.58 -6.09
N TYR A 49 23.92 -3.46 -5.50
CA TYR A 49 24.21 -3.17 -4.10
C TYR A 49 23.18 -3.80 -3.17
N ASN A 50 23.56 -4.04 -1.91
CA ASN A 50 22.69 -4.71 -0.96
C ASN A 50 21.42 -3.90 -0.62
N ALA A 51 20.30 -4.61 -0.57
CA ALA A 51 19.04 -4.10 -0.06
C ALA A 51 18.26 -5.22 0.65
N TYR A 52 17.41 -4.85 1.62
CA TYR A 52 16.53 -5.82 2.27
C TYR A 52 15.18 -5.22 2.63
N VAL A 53 14.19 -6.10 2.75
CA VAL A 53 12.93 -5.87 3.46
C VAL A 53 12.78 -6.96 4.50
N ARG A 54 12.52 -6.58 5.74
CA ARG A 54 12.37 -7.50 6.86
C ARG A 54 11.35 -7.03 7.87
N ALA A 55 10.78 -7.99 8.60
CA ALA A 55 10.03 -7.77 9.82
C ALA A 55 10.90 -8.09 11.03
N VAL A 56 10.74 -7.33 12.11
CA VAL A 56 11.30 -7.62 13.44
C VAL A 56 10.14 -7.88 14.37
N ILE A 57 10.13 -9.06 14.97
CA ILE A 57 9.10 -9.55 15.89
C ILE A 57 9.75 -10.04 17.18
N ASN A 58 8.97 -10.16 18.25
CA ASN A 58 9.39 -10.76 19.52
C ASN A 58 10.71 -10.15 20.05
N GLY A 59 10.77 -8.80 20.05
CA GLY A 59 11.92 -8.01 20.50
C GLY A 59 12.99 -7.83 19.42
N ASP A 60 13.57 -8.90 18.90
CA ASP A 60 14.75 -8.85 18.03
C ASP A 60 14.79 -9.90 16.90
N THR A 61 13.77 -10.75 16.81
CA THR A 61 13.73 -11.80 15.78
C THR A 61 13.48 -11.18 14.40
N GLU A 62 14.49 -11.22 13.52
CA GLU A 62 14.42 -10.68 12.16
C GLU A 62 13.98 -11.77 11.15
N ILE A 63 12.97 -11.47 10.37
CA ILE A 63 12.46 -12.33 9.29
C ILE A 63 12.56 -11.55 7.98
N ASP A 64 13.45 -11.99 7.08
CA ASP A 64 13.66 -11.36 5.79
C ASP A 64 12.57 -11.79 4.79
N LEU A 65 11.98 -10.83 4.10
CA LEU A 65 11.24 -11.07 2.85
C LEU A 65 12.23 -11.24 1.70
N PHE A 66 13.22 -10.40 1.67
CA PHE A 66 14.45 -10.58 0.90
C PHE A 66 15.60 -9.81 1.55
N ASN A 67 16.83 -10.27 1.26
CA ASN A 67 18.07 -9.63 1.61
C ASN A 67 19.07 -10.01 0.51
N THR A 68 19.30 -9.12 -0.45
CA THR A 68 20.03 -9.47 -1.66
C THR A 68 20.81 -8.31 -2.25
N SER A 69 21.88 -8.66 -2.94
CA SER A 69 22.63 -7.75 -3.81
C SER A 69 22.20 -7.86 -5.27
N ASP A 70 21.36 -8.82 -5.66
CA ASP A 70 20.93 -8.97 -7.04
C ASP A 70 19.92 -7.90 -7.45
N SER A 71 19.96 -7.49 -8.71
CA SER A 71 18.89 -6.69 -9.32
C SER A 71 17.70 -7.57 -9.69
N PHE A 72 16.49 -7.03 -9.59
CA PHE A 72 15.27 -7.74 -9.97
C PHE A 72 14.19 -6.76 -10.45
N GLU A 73 13.33 -7.23 -11.34
CA GLU A 73 12.14 -6.51 -11.78
C GLU A 73 11.03 -6.56 -10.73
N TRP A 74 9.91 -5.86 -10.95
CA TRP A 74 8.79 -5.84 -10.02
C TRP A 74 8.36 -7.26 -9.62
N THR A 75 8.70 -7.62 -8.40
CA THR A 75 8.47 -8.95 -7.82
C THR A 75 7.74 -8.78 -6.48
N GLU A 76 6.75 -9.64 -6.26
CA GLU A 76 6.07 -9.73 -4.97
C GLU A 76 6.83 -10.67 -4.05
N TYR A 77 7.14 -10.20 -2.85
CA TYR A 77 7.77 -10.96 -1.79
C TYR A 77 6.81 -11.09 -0.63
N THR A 78 6.80 -12.26 0.01
CA THR A 78 5.94 -12.52 1.16
C THR A 78 6.68 -13.34 2.20
N ALA A 79 6.45 -13.04 3.46
CA ALA A 79 6.95 -13.82 4.60
C ALA A 79 5.82 -14.11 5.59
N LEU A 80 5.82 -15.32 6.13
CA LEU A 80 5.02 -15.66 7.30
C LEU A 80 5.78 -15.24 8.55
N LEU A 81 5.13 -14.50 9.43
CA LEU A 81 5.61 -14.11 10.74
C LEU A 81 4.87 -15.02 11.75
N PRO A 82 5.45 -16.19 12.10
CA PRO A 82 4.77 -17.13 12.97
C PRO A 82 4.85 -16.66 14.43
N ASP A 83 3.82 -16.94 15.17
CA ASP A 83 3.83 -16.85 16.65
C ASP A 83 4.36 -15.52 17.19
N VAL A 84 3.75 -14.42 16.75
CA VAL A 84 4.12 -13.07 17.20
C VAL A 84 3.63 -12.89 18.64
N GLN A 85 4.53 -12.77 19.59
CA GLN A 85 4.22 -12.62 21.02
C GLN A 85 4.15 -11.17 21.48
N ASP A 86 4.80 -10.26 20.75
CA ASP A 86 4.77 -8.83 21.04
C ASP A 86 3.50 -8.16 20.49
N SER A 87 3.13 -7.03 21.09
CA SER A 87 2.05 -6.18 20.59
C SER A 87 2.48 -5.28 19.41
N VAL A 88 3.72 -5.41 18.95
CA VAL A 88 4.28 -4.60 17.87
C VAL A 88 5.05 -5.46 16.86
N ILE A 89 4.98 -5.06 15.60
CA ILE A 89 5.84 -5.55 14.53
C ILE A 89 6.56 -4.33 13.93
N THR A 90 7.88 -4.44 13.76
CA THR A 90 8.65 -3.38 13.10
C THR A 90 9.06 -3.84 11.70
N ILE A 91 8.64 -3.11 10.67
CA ILE A 91 9.04 -3.35 9.29
C ILE A 91 10.23 -2.44 8.97
N LYS A 92 11.34 -3.01 8.50
CA LYS A 92 12.55 -2.29 8.08
C LYS A 92 12.82 -2.53 6.61
N ILE A 93 13.02 -1.44 5.87
CA ILE A 93 13.38 -1.46 4.45
C ILE A 93 14.66 -0.67 4.28
N TYR A 94 15.69 -1.30 3.79
CA TYR A 94 17.01 -0.70 3.62
C TYR A 94 17.48 -0.75 2.16
N SER A 95 18.15 0.30 1.74
CA SER A 95 18.88 0.31 0.48
C SER A 95 20.27 0.96 0.66
N ARG A 96 21.30 0.29 0.16
CA ARG A 96 22.66 0.83 0.14
C ARG A 96 22.82 1.95 -0.89
N ASP A 97 21.98 1.96 -1.92
CA ASP A 97 21.93 2.98 -2.95
C ASP A 97 20.48 3.37 -3.26
N ALA A 98 20.26 4.34 -4.12
CA ALA A 98 18.93 4.80 -4.49
C ALA A 98 18.26 3.92 -5.58
N SER A 99 18.45 2.60 -5.53
CA SER A 99 17.99 1.67 -6.57
C SER A 99 16.79 0.81 -6.17
N LEU A 100 16.38 0.85 -4.89
CA LEU A 100 15.25 0.07 -4.39
C LEU A 100 13.96 0.89 -4.46
N PHE A 101 12.98 0.31 -5.13
CA PHE A 101 11.61 0.81 -5.22
C PHE A 101 10.68 -0.18 -4.52
N VAL A 102 9.77 0.31 -3.69
CA VAL A 102 8.80 -0.52 -2.95
C VAL A 102 7.39 0.04 -3.07
N SER A 103 6.41 -0.84 -3.13
CA SER A 103 4.98 -0.51 -3.14
C SER A 103 4.16 -1.63 -2.51
N ASP A 104 2.87 -1.39 -2.35
CA ASP A 104 1.89 -2.41 -2.00
C ASP A 104 2.30 -3.20 -0.73
N ILE A 105 2.80 -2.50 0.29
CA ILE A 105 3.17 -3.10 1.57
C ILE A 105 1.88 -3.41 2.32
N MET A 106 1.70 -4.67 2.71
CA MET A 106 0.51 -5.14 3.41
C MET A 106 0.90 -6.10 4.52
N LEU A 107 0.38 -5.86 5.72
CA LEU A 107 0.47 -6.78 6.85
C LEU A 107 -0.95 -7.29 7.15
N THR A 108 -1.14 -8.60 7.15
CA THR A 108 -2.43 -9.24 7.43
C THR A 108 -2.31 -10.23 8.57
N GLU A 109 -3.34 -10.32 9.39
CA GLU A 109 -3.46 -11.37 10.41
C GLU A 109 -3.73 -12.72 9.74
N GLY A 110 -3.12 -13.78 10.28
CA GLY A 110 -3.23 -15.14 9.80
C GLY A 110 -2.15 -15.54 8.79
N ALA A 111 -2.14 -16.83 8.46
CA ALA A 111 -1.15 -17.43 7.56
C ALA A 111 -1.56 -17.38 6.08
N SER A 112 -2.80 -17.00 5.77
CA SER A 112 -3.32 -17.00 4.40
C SER A 112 -2.70 -15.89 3.56
N LEU A 113 -2.54 -16.17 2.26
CA LEU A 113 -2.19 -15.13 1.28
C LEU A 113 -3.44 -14.34 0.91
N HIS A 114 -3.36 -13.04 1.02
CA HIS A 114 -4.40 -12.13 0.56
C HIS A 114 -3.86 -11.30 -0.62
N LYS A 115 -4.75 -10.97 -1.55
CA LYS A 115 -4.40 -9.93 -2.54
C LYS A 115 -4.28 -8.61 -1.81
N TRP A 116 -3.30 -7.80 -2.25
CA TRP A 116 -3.16 -6.45 -1.73
C TRP A 116 -4.47 -5.66 -1.90
N THR A 117 -4.87 -5.00 -0.84
CA THR A 117 -5.99 -4.06 -0.80
C THR A 117 -5.56 -2.79 -0.09
N PRO A 118 -6.10 -1.61 -0.47
CA PRO A 118 -5.84 -0.38 0.27
C PRO A 118 -6.20 -0.52 1.74
N ALA A 119 -5.48 0.19 2.61
CA ALA A 119 -5.84 0.28 4.01
C ALA A 119 -7.22 0.95 4.18
N PRO A 120 -7.99 0.61 5.22
CA PRO A 120 -9.21 1.33 5.55
C PRO A 120 -8.92 2.84 5.62
N ASN A 121 -9.71 3.64 4.92
CA ASN A 121 -9.55 5.10 4.76
C ASN A 121 -8.35 5.56 3.89
N GLU A 122 -7.65 4.68 3.23
CA GLU A 122 -6.72 5.03 2.18
C GLU A 122 -7.53 5.37 0.91
N ILE A 123 -7.47 6.64 0.48
CA ILE A 123 -8.27 7.13 -0.66
C ILE A 123 -7.63 6.60 -1.97
N TYR A 124 -7.99 5.39 -2.39
CA TYR A 124 -7.63 4.86 -3.71
C TYR A 124 -8.82 4.70 -4.65
N THR A 125 -10.03 4.98 -4.21
CA THR A 125 -11.22 4.72 -5.02
C THR A 125 -12.13 5.94 -5.13
N ALA A 126 -11.70 6.96 -5.85
CA ALA A 126 -12.68 7.67 -6.64
C ALA A 126 -12.96 6.77 -7.86
N GLU A 127 -14.06 6.09 -7.89
CA GLU A 127 -14.51 5.39 -9.08
C GLU A 127 -15.01 6.45 -10.07
N VAL A 128 -14.33 6.59 -11.20
CA VAL A 128 -14.79 7.44 -12.30
C VAL A 128 -15.47 6.53 -13.32
N LYS A 129 -16.78 6.62 -13.41
CA LYS A 129 -17.60 5.92 -14.37
C LYS A 129 -17.98 6.85 -15.51
N ILE A 130 -17.65 6.47 -16.73
CA ILE A 130 -18.02 7.21 -17.95
C ILE A 130 -18.88 6.29 -18.80
N ASP A 131 -20.12 6.65 -18.99
CA ASP A 131 -21.05 5.91 -19.84
C ASP A 131 -21.97 6.87 -20.63
N ARG A 132 -23.02 6.34 -21.31
CA ARG A 132 -23.97 7.15 -22.06
C ARG A 132 -24.77 8.14 -21.20
N ARG A 133 -24.81 7.95 -19.89
CA ARG A 133 -25.51 8.82 -18.93
C ARG A 133 -24.64 9.99 -18.48
N GLY A 134 -23.33 9.94 -18.73
CA GLY A 134 -22.39 10.98 -18.38
C GLY A 134 -21.17 10.48 -17.63
N ILE A 135 -20.66 11.34 -16.76
CA ILE A 135 -19.52 11.07 -15.88
C ILE A 135 -20.03 11.06 -14.44
N GLU A 136 -19.79 9.97 -13.73
CA GLU A 136 -20.00 9.86 -12.30
C GLU A 136 -18.66 9.69 -11.59
N VAL A 137 -18.41 10.49 -10.57
CA VAL A 137 -17.28 10.35 -9.67
C VAL A 137 -17.83 10.01 -8.30
N SER A 138 -17.57 8.82 -7.81
CA SER A 138 -18.06 8.35 -6.52
C SER A 138 -16.91 7.82 -5.66
N ASN A 139 -17.06 7.88 -4.36
CA ASN A 139 -16.20 7.20 -3.43
C ASN A 139 -16.92 5.93 -2.93
N ALA A 140 -16.32 4.76 -3.10
CA ALA A 140 -16.94 3.48 -2.75
C ALA A 140 -17.34 3.38 -1.26
N ASP A 141 -16.61 4.06 -0.38
CA ASP A 141 -16.83 4.03 1.08
C ASP A 141 -17.65 5.21 1.61
N SER A 142 -17.99 6.16 0.77
CA SER A 142 -18.84 7.29 1.16
C SER A 142 -20.01 7.37 0.19
N ALA A 143 -21.19 7.61 0.72
CA ALA A 143 -22.37 7.90 -0.09
C ALA A 143 -22.27 9.25 -0.85
N GLN A 144 -21.05 9.72 -1.10
CA GLN A 144 -20.74 10.94 -1.84
C GLN A 144 -20.49 10.63 -3.30
N ARG A 145 -21.20 11.32 -4.18
CA ARG A 145 -20.96 11.23 -5.63
C ARG A 145 -21.22 12.56 -6.33
N THR A 146 -20.53 12.77 -7.41
CA THR A 146 -20.77 13.87 -8.34
C THR A 146 -21.18 13.30 -9.69
N VAL A 147 -22.22 13.84 -10.28
CA VAL A 147 -22.74 13.44 -11.59
C VAL A 147 -22.69 14.63 -12.54
N ILE A 148 -22.12 14.40 -13.72
CA ILE A 148 -22.08 15.37 -14.81
C ILE A 148 -22.70 14.70 -16.04
N ASN A 149 -23.79 15.25 -16.55
CA ASN A 149 -24.41 14.78 -17.77
C ASN A 149 -24.94 15.95 -18.63
N ASN A 150 -25.70 15.66 -19.68
CA ASN A 150 -26.20 16.68 -20.58
C ASN A 150 -27.34 17.55 -20.01
N THR A 151 -27.87 17.20 -18.84
CA THR A 151 -28.99 17.89 -18.20
C THR A 151 -28.63 18.52 -16.88
N GLU A 152 -27.64 17.98 -16.16
CA GLU A 152 -27.25 18.49 -14.84
C GLU A 152 -25.76 18.28 -14.51
N PHE A 153 -25.28 19.14 -13.61
CA PHE A 153 -24.11 18.91 -12.79
C PHE A 153 -24.57 18.91 -11.32
N SER A 154 -24.47 17.79 -10.64
CA SER A 154 -25.05 17.62 -9.30
C SER A 154 -24.12 16.85 -8.36
N GLY A 155 -24.23 17.15 -7.09
CA GLY A 155 -23.56 16.42 -6.00
C GLY A 155 -24.57 15.81 -5.04
N TYR A 156 -24.22 14.65 -4.50
CA TYR A 156 -25.03 13.85 -3.59
C TYR A 156 -24.25 13.51 -2.32
N TYR A 157 -24.96 13.44 -1.22
CA TYR A 157 -24.47 12.93 0.06
C TYR A 157 -25.55 12.04 0.68
N ASN A 158 -25.22 10.80 1.04
CA ASN A 158 -26.19 9.80 1.52
C ASN A 158 -27.46 9.70 0.63
N GLU A 159 -27.25 9.61 -0.70
CA GLU A 159 -28.32 9.58 -1.72
C GLU A 159 -29.17 10.87 -1.80
N GLU A 160 -28.94 11.84 -0.94
CA GLU A 160 -29.62 13.15 -0.99
C GLU A 160 -28.86 14.10 -1.93
N LYS A 161 -29.56 14.74 -2.83
CA LYS A 161 -28.99 15.75 -3.74
C LYS A 161 -28.73 17.02 -2.96
N ILE A 162 -27.46 17.38 -2.73
CA ILE A 162 -27.05 18.56 -1.95
C ILE A 162 -26.87 19.80 -2.81
N PHE A 163 -26.59 19.65 -4.09
CA PHE A 163 -26.63 20.75 -5.05
C PHE A 163 -26.92 20.26 -6.45
N SER A 164 -27.44 21.13 -7.30
CA SER A 164 -27.67 20.87 -8.71
C SER A 164 -27.59 22.17 -9.51
N LEU A 165 -26.88 22.11 -10.63
CA LEU A 165 -26.92 23.10 -11.69
C LEU A 165 -27.60 22.45 -12.89
N ASN A 166 -28.81 22.85 -13.15
CA ASN A 166 -29.64 22.34 -14.25
C ASN A 166 -29.67 23.38 -15.38
N LYS A 167 -29.91 22.89 -16.57
CA LYS A 167 -30.12 23.74 -17.75
C LYS A 167 -31.51 24.39 -17.70
#